data_2c25ed3530a5885a48a42c92f9acd063
#
_entry.id   2c25ed3530a5885a48a42c92f9acd063
#
_cell.length_a   1.000
_cell.length_b   1.000
_cell.length_c   1.000
_cell.angle_alpha   90.00
_cell.angle_beta   90.00
_cell.angle_gamma   90.00
#
_symmetry.space_group_name_H-M   'P 1'
#
loop_
_entity.id
_entity.type
_entity.pdbx_description
1 polymer ?
#
loop_
_entity_poly.entity_id
_entity_poly.type
_entity_poly.pdbx_seq_one_letter_code
_entity_poly.pdbx_strand_id
1 'polypeptide(L)'
;MYKRQDAYFKTSVFTHAKNRIGWLLILMFSATITGSLLTHYENAFKALPLLVSFIPMLMSTGGNCGSQSSTTVIRGLATEEIKFKDFFKVVYKEFRISLIVSVILAFANGLRIFIFYNQDIRLSLTVSFSIIGTVIISKFIGCVLPLLAKRVKLDPALMATPLISTIVDTCSMLIYFQIATLIFPQL
;
A
#
# COMPACT_ATOMS: atom_id res chain seq x y z
N MET A 1 17.34 -14.44 -18.25
CA MET A 1 16.82 -15.65 -18.91
C MET A 1 15.40 -15.87 -18.42
N TYR A 2 14.38 -15.40 -19.15
CA TYR A 2 12.99 -15.68 -18.80
C TYR A 2 12.79 -17.19 -18.89
N LYS A 3 12.49 -17.86 -17.75
CA LYS A 3 11.98 -19.21 -17.79
C LYS A 3 10.74 -19.18 -18.66
N ARG A 4 10.78 -19.91 -19.79
CA ARG A 4 9.64 -20.12 -20.68
C ARG A 4 8.48 -20.57 -19.80
N GLN A 5 7.47 -19.72 -19.62
CA GLN A 5 6.26 -20.12 -18.93
C GLN A 5 5.63 -21.22 -19.79
N ASP A 6 5.49 -22.41 -19.23
CA ASP A 6 4.75 -23.49 -19.89
C ASP A 6 3.35 -22.94 -20.23
N ALA A 7 2.86 -23.32 -21.43
CA ALA A 7 1.57 -22.84 -21.88
C ALA A 7 0.51 -23.16 -20.81
N TYR A 8 -0.23 -22.14 -20.36
CA TYR A 8 -1.18 -22.22 -19.23
C TYR A 8 -2.03 -23.48 -19.24
N PHE A 9 -2.62 -23.84 -20.41
CA PHE A 9 -3.48 -25.02 -20.56
C PHE A 9 -2.73 -26.36 -20.61
N LYS A 10 -1.41 -26.37 -20.83
CA LYS A 10 -0.58 -27.58 -20.83
C LYS A 10 -0.03 -27.94 -19.46
N THR A 11 -0.03 -26.99 -18.52
CA THR A 11 0.49 -27.19 -17.17
C THR A 11 -0.61 -27.74 -16.27
N SER A 12 -0.30 -28.80 -15.50
CA SER A 12 -1.27 -29.39 -14.59
C SER A 12 -1.69 -28.44 -13.48
N VAL A 13 -2.92 -28.56 -13.00
CA VAL A 13 -3.47 -27.75 -11.88
C VAL A 13 -2.58 -27.86 -10.63
N PHE A 14 -2.07 -29.06 -10.32
CA PHE A 14 -1.17 -29.27 -9.18
C PHE A 14 0.15 -28.52 -9.32
N THR A 15 0.71 -28.44 -10.51
CA THR A 15 1.94 -27.67 -10.77
C THR A 15 1.68 -26.18 -10.60
N HIS A 16 0.57 -25.66 -11.11
CA HIS A 16 0.18 -24.28 -10.89
C HIS A 16 -0.02 -23.97 -9.41
N ALA A 17 -0.72 -24.82 -8.67
CA ALA A 17 -0.93 -24.66 -7.23
C ALA A 17 0.41 -24.67 -6.47
N LYS A 18 1.28 -25.64 -6.71
CA LYS A 18 2.61 -25.76 -6.08
C LYS A 18 3.47 -24.52 -6.30
N ASN A 19 3.45 -23.96 -7.51
CA ASN A 19 4.24 -22.77 -7.85
C ASN A 19 3.73 -21.49 -7.16
N ARG A 20 2.47 -21.46 -6.74
CA ARG A 20 1.83 -20.29 -6.10
C ARG A 20 1.77 -20.39 -4.58
N ILE A 21 1.62 -21.59 -4.03
CA ILE A 21 1.33 -21.78 -2.60
C ILE A 21 2.46 -21.26 -1.72
N GLY A 22 3.72 -21.45 -2.09
CA GLY A 22 4.86 -20.95 -1.32
C GLY A 22 4.83 -19.42 -1.16
N TRP A 23 4.54 -18.72 -2.25
CA TRP A 23 4.40 -17.26 -2.22
C TRP A 23 3.19 -16.80 -1.40
N LEU A 24 2.05 -17.46 -1.55
CA LEU A 24 0.83 -17.16 -0.79
C LEU A 24 1.01 -17.40 0.71
N LEU A 25 1.75 -18.44 1.11
CA LEU A 25 2.09 -18.68 2.51
C LEU A 25 2.96 -17.55 3.10
N ILE A 26 3.96 -17.07 2.35
CA ILE A 26 4.78 -15.92 2.78
C ILE A 26 3.89 -14.69 3.01
N LEU A 27 2.97 -14.40 2.09
CA LEU A 27 2.05 -13.28 2.24
C LEU A 27 1.09 -13.46 3.42
N MET A 28 0.60 -14.67 3.66
CA MET A 28 -0.25 -15.00 4.81
C MET A 28 0.49 -14.77 6.13
N PHE A 29 1.74 -15.23 6.23
CA PHE A 29 2.56 -14.93 7.42
C PHE A 29 2.85 -13.43 7.57
N SER A 30 3.10 -12.73 6.49
CA SER A 30 3.28 -11.28 6.52
C SER A 30 2.03 -10.54 7.00
N ALA A 31 0.83 -11.03 6.66
CA ALA A 31 -0.44 -10.46 7.13
C ALA A 31 -0.65 -10.60 8.65
N THR A 32 0.04 -11.54 9.32
CA THR A 32 0.01 -11.63 10.80
C THR A 32 0.61 -10.41 11.48
N ILE A 33 1.53 -9.72 10.83
CA ILE A 33 2.10 -8.46 11.34
C ILE A 33 1.00 -7.40 11.44
N THR A 34 0.18 -7.26 10.39
CA THR A 34 -0.96 -6.34 10.37
C THR A 34 -1.99 -6.71 11.45
N GLY A 35 -2.27 -8.00 11.63
CA GLY A 35 -3.13 -8.49 12.70
C GLY A 35 -2.60 -8.16 14.11
N SER A 36 -1.29 -8.31 14.33
CA SER A 36 -0.65 -7.97 15.61
C SER A 36 -0.74 -6.47 15.91
N LEU A 37 -0.64 -5.62 14.90
CA LEU A 37 -0.87 -4.17 15.06
C LEU A 37 -2.31 -3.87 15.48
N LEU A 38 -3.30 -4.51 14.88
CA LEU A 38 -4.70 -4.35 15.30
C LEU A 38 -4.90 -4.71 16.78
N THR A 39 -4.31 -5.81 17.23
CA THR A 39 -4.36 -6.22 18.63
C THR A 39 -3.65 -5.22 19.55
N HIS A 40 -2.52 -4.68 19.13
CA HIS A 40 -1.77 -3.68 19.91
C HIS A 40 -2.61 -2.41 20.16
N TYR A 41 -3.40 -1.98 19.18
CA TYR A 41 -4.26 -0.79 19.27
C TYR A 41 -5.71 -1.12 19.70
N GLU A 42 -5.99 -2.30 20.25
CA GLU A 42 -7.34 -2.73 20.62
C GLU A 42 -8.02 -1.76 21.60
N ASN A 43 -7.28 -1.19 22.56
CA ASN A 43 -7.82 -0.23 23.52
C ASN A 43 -8.27 1.07 22.82
N ALA A 44 -7.55 1.54 21.83
CA ALA A 44 -7.94 2.68 21.02
C ALA A 44 -9.26 2.42 20.26
N PHE A 45 -9.47 1.20 19.77
CA PHE A 45 -10.72 0.80 19.13
C PHE A 45 -11.90 0.77 20.09
N LYS A 46 -11.67 0.32 21.33
CA LYS A 46 -12.72 0.32 22.38
C LYS A 46 -13.13 1.74 22.77
N ALA A 47 -12.17 2.66 22.81
CA ALA A 47 -12.43 4.06 23.15
C ALA A 47 -13.18 4.81 22.03
N LEU A 48 -12.82 4.56 20.76
CA LEU A 48 -13.44 5.19 19.58
C LEU A 48 -13.69 4.15 18.46
N PRO A 49 -14.75 3.35 18.55
CA PRO A 49 -15.04 2.28 17.57
C PRO A 49 -15.18 2.80 16.13
N LEU A 50 -15.56 4.06 15.96
CA LEU A 50 -15.71 4.69 14.64
C LEU A 50 -14.39 4.74 13.87
N LEU A 51 -13.23 4.82 14.55
CA LEU A 51 -11.92 4.79 13.89
C LEU A 51 -11.68 3.49 13.11
N VAL A 52 -12.18 2.36 13.59
CA VAL A 52 -12.02 1.05 12.94
C VAL A 52 -12.65 1.05 11.54
N SER A 53 -13.76 1.73 11.36
CA SER A 53 -14.49 1.74 10.08
C SER A 53 -13.73 2.41 8.93
N PHE A 54 -12.70 3.22 9.22
CA PHE A 54 -11.87 3.86 8.21
C PHE A 54 -10.63 3.03 7.80
N ILE A 55 -10.26 1.99 8.56
CA ILE A 55 -9.09 1.15 8.27
C ILE A 55 -9.18 0.53 6.87
N PRO A 56 -10.28 -0.15 6.49
CA PRO A 56 -10.37 -0.76 5.15
C PRO A 56 -10.23 0.26 4.01
N MET A 57 -10.74 1.47 4.21
CA MET A 57 -10.63 2.54 3.22
C MET A 57 -9.17 3.00 3.06
N LEU A 58 -8.45 3.19 4.15
CA LEU A 58 -7.04 3.61 4.14
C LEU A 58 -6.16 2.54 3.49
N MET A 59 -6.33 1.27 3.87
CA MET A 59 -5.61 0.14 3.29
C MET A 59 -5.88 0.02 1.78
N SER A 60 -7.15 0.07 1.38
CA SER A 60 -7.53 0.04 -0.04
C SER A 60 -6.94 1.21 -0.83
N THR A 61 -7.01 2.42 -0.30
CA THR A 61 -6.43 3.62 -0.94
C THR A 61 -4.92 3.47 -1.09
N GLY A 62 -4.24 3.03 -0.03
CA GLY A 62 -2.81 2.78 -0.04
C GLY A 62 -2.40 1.70 -1.05
N GLY A 63 -3.05 0.55 -1.01
CA GLY A 63 -2.80 -0.56 -1.93
C GLY A 63 -3.00 -0.17 -3.40
N ASN A 64 -4.06 0.58 -3.69
CA ASN A 64 -4.33 1.09 -5.04
C ASN A 64 -3.25 2.08 -5.51
N CYS A 65 -2.85 3.04 -4.65
CA CYS A 65 -1.81 4.01 -4.99
C CYS A 65 -0.44 3.34 -5.21
N GLY A 66 -0.08 2.37 -4.35
CA GLY A 66 1.15 1.60 -4.50
C GLY A 66 1.17 0.75 -5.76
N SER A 67 0.07 0.08 -6.05
CA SER A 67 -0.08 -0.75 -7.27
C SER A 67 -0.02 0.09 -8.55
N GLN A 68 -0.60 1.29 -8.57
CA GLN A 68 -0.49 2.20 -9.72
C GLN A 68 0.96 2.60 -10.00
N SER A 69 1.70 3.02 -8.97
CA SER A 69 3.12 3.37 -9.13
C SER A 69 3.95 2.18 -9.58
N SER A 70 3.72 1.02 -8.96
CA SER A 70 4.40 -0.22 -9.32
C SER A 70 4.17 -0.62 -10.78
N THR A 71 2.93 -0.64 -11.22
CA THR A 71 2.58 -0.98 -12.60
C THR A 71 3.25 -0.05 -13.60
N THR A 72 3.29 1.25 -13.31
CA THR A 72 3.94 2.24 -14.16
C THR A 72 5.44 2.02 -14.25
N VAL A 73 6.09 1.76 -13.11
CA VAL A 73 7.54 1.51 -13.04
C VAL A 73 7.90 0.17 -13.70
N ILE A 74 7.13 -0.89 -13.46
CA ILE A 74 7.35 -2.21 -14.10
C ILE A 74 7.26 -2.09 -15.61
N ARG A 75 6.24 -1.37 -16.11
CA ARG A 75 6.10 -1.11 -17.55
C ARG A 75 7.32 -0.36 -18.07
N GLY A 76 7.74 0.72 -17.42
CA GLY A 76 8.92 1.48 -17.85
C GLY A 76 10.23 0.67 -17.84
N LEU A 77 10.35 -0.28 -16.87
CA LEU A 77 11.47 -1.23 -16.83
C LEU A 77 11.41 -2.27 -17.95
N ALA A 78 10.21 -2.70 -18.35
CA ALA A 78 10.00 -3.66 -19.42
C ALA A 78 10.24 -3.05 -20.81
N THR A 79 9.87 -1.78 -21.02
CA THR A 79 10.10 -1.02 -22.25
C THR A 79 11.48 -0.37 -22.34
N GLU A 80 12.33 -0.57 -21.33
CA GLU A 80 13.66 0.06 -21.19
C GLU A 80 13.65 1.60 -21.12
N GLU A 81 12.49 2.22 -20.94
CA GLU A 81 12.36 3.67 -20.68
C GLU A 81 12.94 4.05 -19.33
N ILE A 82 12.86 3.15 -18.33
CA ILE A 82 13.41 3.30 -16.99
C ILE A 82 14.56 2.29 -16.82
N LYS A 83 15.71 2.79 -16.41
CA LYS A 83 16.86 1.96 -16.03
C LYS A 83 17.16 2.14 -14.55
N PHE A 84 17.87 1.18 -13.93
CA PHE A 84 18.23 1.29 -12.51
C PHE A 84 19.01 2.58 -12.17
N LYS A 85 19.79 3.09 -13.10
CA LYS A 85 20.50 4.38 -12.95
C LYS A 85 19.57 5.58 -12.74
N ASP A 86 18.30 5.45 -13.17
CA ASP A 86 17.30 6.51 -13.06
C ASP A 86 16.52 6.44 -11.72
N PHE A 87 16.97 5.60 -10.77
CA PHE A 87 16.30 5.33 -9.49
C PHE A 87 15.83 6.63 -8.79
N PHE A 88 16.75 7.55 -8.55
CA PHE A 88 16.42 8.80 -7.85
C PHE A 88 15.49 9.71 -8.64
N LYS A 89 15.58 9.69 -9.98
CA LYS A 89 14.66 10.47 -10.84
C LYS A 89 13.24 9.92 -10.75
N VAL A 90 13.09 8.59 -10.75
CA VAL A 90 11.78 7.92 -10.62
C VAL A 90 11.18 8.19 -9.25
N VAL A 91 11.96 7.99 -8.16
CA VAL A 91 11.51 8.25 -6.80
C VAL A 91 11.08 9.71 -6.62
N TYR A 92 11.87 10.66 -7.11
CA TYR A 92 11.52 12.08 -7.02
C TYR A 92 10.27 12.44 -7.82
N LYS A 93 10.09 11.85 -9.01
CA LYS A 93 8.89 12.05 -9.83
C LYS A 93 7.65 11.49 -9.13
N GLU A 94 7.72 10.27 -8.61
CA GLU A 94 6.61 9.64 -7.87
C GLU A 94 6.29 10.39 -6.57
N PHE A 95 7.30 10.92 -5.87
CA PHE A 95 7.08 11.77 -4.71
C PHE A 95 6.28 13.03 -5.05
N ARG A 96 6.61 13.74 -6.12
CA ARG A 96 5.82 14.91 -6.58
C ARG A 96 4.40 14.54 -6.97
N ILE A 97 4.21 13.40 -7.64
CA ILE A 97 2.88 12.89 -7.97
C ILE A 97 2.11 12.56 -6.70
N SER A 98 2.76 11.94 -5.69
CA SER A 98 2.11 11.59 -4.43
C SER A 98 1.61 12.81 -3.67
N LEU A 99 2.34 13.93 -3.67
CA LEU A 99 1.89 15.17 -3.03
C LEU A 99 0.59 15.69 -3.64
N ILE A 100 0.51 15.73 -4.98
CA ILE A 100 -0.69 16.21 -5.66
C ILE A 100 -1.87 15.28 -5.40
N VAL A 101 -1.67 13.98 -5.60
CA VAL A 101 -2.72 12.96 -5.42
C VAL A 101 -3.21 12.92 -3.98
N SER A 102 -2.30 12.95 -3.01
CA SER A 102 -2.65 12.88 -1.58
C SER A 102 -3.49 14.05 -1.12
N VAL A 103 -3.16 15.27 -1.55
CA VAL A 103 -3.93 16.48 -1.18
C VAL A 103 -5.35 16.41 -1.76
N ILE A 104 -5.49 16.01 -3.03
CA ILE A 104 -6.81 15.88 -3.67
C ILE A 104 -7.66 14.82 -2.96
N LEU A 105 -7.10 13.63 -2.70
CA LEU A 105 -7.81 12.54 -2.03
C LEU A 105 -8.15 12.88 -0.57
N ALA A 106 -7.23 13.51 0.15
CA ALA A 106 -7.45 13.95 1.53
C ALA A 106 -8.56 14.99 1.61
N PHE A 107 -8.56 15.98 0.71
CA PHE A 107 -9.61 17.00 0.67
C PHE A 107 -10.98 16.39 0.35
N ALA A 108 -11.07 15.58 -0.71
CA ALA A 108 -12.32 14.95 -1.12
C ALA A 108 -12.90 14.05 -0.02
N ASN A 109 -12.05 13.24 0.61
CA ASN A 109 -12.49 12.34 1.66
C ASN A 109 -12.74 13.06 3.00
N GLY A 110 -11.95 14.07 3.33
CA GLY A 110 -12.14 14.90 4.50
C GLY A 110 -13.49 15.65 4.45
N LEU A 111 -13.82 16.21 3.28
CA LEU A 111 -15.12 16.84 3.04
C LEU A 111 -16.27 15.82 3.17
N ARG A 112 -16.10 14.65 2.61
CA ARG A 112 -17.08 13.56 2.75
C ARG A 112 -17.31 13.19 4.21
N ILE A 113 -16.25 12.99 4.99
CA ILE A 113 -16.36 12.65 6.41
C ILE A 113 -17.02 13.78 7.18
N PHE A 114 -16.60 15.00 6.95
CA PHE A 114 -17.18 16.17 7.62
C PHE A 114 -18.69 16.29 7.38
N ILE A 115 -19.15 16.02 6.17
CA ILE A 115 -20.58 16.08 5.83
C ILE A 115 -21.38 14.92 6.46
N PHE A 116 -20.84 13.69 6.39
CA PHE A 116 -21.60 12.48 6.76
C PHE A 116 -21.46 12.08 8.24
N TYR A 117 -20.47 12.61 8.98
CA TYR A 117 -20.19 12.26 10.38
C TYR A 117 -20.34 13.46 11.32
N ASN A 118 -21.52 14.07 11.33
CA ASN A 118 -21.93 15.12 12.26
C ASN A 118 -20.97 16.31 12.38
N GLN A 119 -20.28 16.64 11.29
CA GLN A 119 -19.30 17.72 11.24
C GLN A 119 -18.13 17.56 12.24
N ASP A 120 -17.76 16.33 12.57
CA ASP A 120 -16.59 16.07 13.42
C ASP A 120 -15.29 16.40 12.69
N ILE A 121 -14.75 17.56 13.01
CA ILE A 121 -13.51 18.07 12.39
C ILE A 121 -12.29 17.25 12.81
N ARG A 122 -12.25 16.71 14.04
CA ARG A 122 -11.11 15.92 14.51
C ARG A 122 -11.03 14.60 13.73
N LEU A 123 -12.16 13.94 13.55
CA LEU A 123 -12.25 12.74 12.75
C LEU A 123 -11.85 13.01 11.29
N SER A 124 -12.39 14.05 10.70
CA SER A 124 -12.08 14.48 9.34
C SER A 124 -10.58 14.74 9.14
N LEU A 125 -9.96 15.48 10.06
CA LEU A 125 -8.52 15.76 10.02
C LEU A 125 -7.68 14.51 10.21
N THR A 126 -8.04 13.62 11.15
CA THR A 126 -7.33 12.37 11.39
C THR A 126 -7.25 11.53 10.12
N VAL A 127 -8.38 11.32 9.48
CA VAL A 127 -8.44 10.50 8.26
C VAL A 127 -7.77 11.21 7.08
N SER A 128 -7.92 12.53 6.96
CA SER A 128 -7.27 13.30 5.87
C SER A 128 -5.75 13.28 5.96
N PHE A 129 -5.17 13.52 7.13
CA PHE A 129 -3.72 13.43 7.32
C PHE A 129 -3.21 11.99 7.13
N SER A 130 -3.99 10.99 7.56
CA SER A 130 -3.66 9.59 7.35
C SER A 130 -3.63 9.21 5.87
N ILE A 131 -4.57 9.73 5.06
CA ILE A 131 -4.55 9.56 3.60
C ILE A 131 -3.28 10.17 3.00
N ILE A 132 -2.90 11.38 3.42
CA ILE A 132 -1.67 12.02 2.90
C ILE A 132 -0.47 11.13 3.17
N GLY A 133 -0.26 10.72 4.42
CA GLY A 133 0.85 9.84 4.78
C GLY A 133 0.82 8.50 4.06
N THR A 134 -0.36 7.86 4.02
CA THR A 134 -0.58 6.59 3.33
C THR A 134 -0.25 6.67 1.83
N VAL A 135 -0.72 7.70 1.13
CA VAL A 135 -0.47 7.85 -0.32
C VAL A 135 1.00 8.09 -0.62
N ILE A 136 1.67 8.92 0.19
CA ILE A 136 3.10 9.18 0.01
C ILE A 136 3.93 7.91 0.18
N ILE A 137 3.73 7.18 1.30
CA ILE A 137 4.48 5.96 1.56
C ILE A 137 4.16 4.85 0.56
N SER A 138 2.89 4.74 0.13
CA SER A 138 2.44 3.75 -0.84
C SER A 138 3.09 3.94 -2.20
N LYS A 139 3.13 5.17 -2.71
CA LYS A 139 3.78 5.47 -3.99
C LYS A 139 5.28 5.29 -3.91
N PHE A 140 5.91 5.63 -2.78
CA PHE A 140 7.32 5.36 -2.54
C PHE A 140 7.62 3.86 -2.58
N ILE A 141 6.90 3.04 -1.82
CA ILE A 141 7.06 1.58 -1.80
C ILE A 141 6.78 1.01 -3.20
N GLY A 142 5.70 1.46 -3.85
CA GLY A 142 5.29 1.01 -5.18
C GLY A 142 6.34 1.28 -6.27
N CYS A 143 7.11 2.36 -6.18
CA CYS A 143 8.17 2.63 -7.16
C CYS A 143 9.50 1.96 -6.79
N VAL A 144 9.84 1.88 -5.50
CA VAL A 144 11.14 1.36 -5.04
C VAL A 144 11.23 -0.16 -5.18
N LEU A 145 10.19 -0.89 -4.78
CA LEU A 145 10.23 -2.36 -4.79
C LEU A 145 10.49 -2.96 -6.17
N PRO A 146 9.83 -2.54 -7.27
CA PRO A 146 10.14 -3.07 -8.60
C PRO A 146 11.56 -2.74 -9.07
N LEU A 147 12.07 -1.57 -8.75
CA LEU A 147 13.44 -1.17 -9.09
C LEU A 147 14.46 -2.05 -8.38
N LEU A 148 14.24 -2.32 -7.07
CA LEU A 148 15.10 -3.21 -6.30
C LEU A 148 15.01 -4.65 -6.79
N ALA A 149 13.79 -5.16 -7.08
CA ALA A 149 13.60 -6.49 -7.64
C ALA A 149 14.38 -6.69 -8.93
N LYS A 150 14.34 -5.71 -9.83
CA LYS A 150 15.14 -5.74 -11.07
C LYS A 150 16.64 -5.81 -10.80
N ARG A 151 17.13 -5.08 -9.79
CA ARG A 151 18.55 -5.10 -9.42
C ARG A 151 19.01 -6.46 -8.91
N VAL A 152 18.20 -7.14 -8.12
CA VAL A 152 18.52 -8.48 -7.60
C VAL A 152 18.12 -9.60 -8.56
N LYS A 153 17.78 -9.26 -9.82
CA LYS A 153 17.39 -10.19 -10.88
C LYS A 153 16.14 -11.02 -10.57
N LEU A 154 15.29 -10.54 -9.71
CA LEU A 154 13.95 -11.08 -9.49
C LEU A 154 12.97 -10.46 -10.49
N ASP A 155 11.90 -11.22 -10.79
CA ASP A 155 10.85 -10.69 -11.67
C ASP A 155 10.00 -9.67 -10.91
N PRO A 156 10.05 -8.37 -11.29
CA PRO A 156 9.29 -7.33 -10.62
C PRO A 156 7.77 -7.59 -10.66
N ALA A 157 7.27 -8.24 -11.71
CA ALA A 157 5.84 -8.49 -11.88
C ALA A 157 5.29 -9.55 -10.91
N LEU A 158 6.10 -10.54 -10.53
CA LEU A 158 5.69 -11.58 -9.59
C LEU A 158 5.57 -11.07 -8.16
N MET A 159 6.37 -10.07 -7.79
CA MET A 159 6.46 -9.56 -6.42
C MET A 159 5.57 -8.34 -6.16
N ALA A 160 5.19 -7.63 -7.24
CA ALA A 160 4.74 -6.26 -7.10
C ALA A 160 3.45 -6.13 -6.28
N THR A 161 2.31 -6.58 -6.77
CA THR A 161 1.03 -6.20 -6.17
C THR A 161 0.80 -6.77 -4.78
N PRO A 162 0.93 -8.08 -4.52
CA PRO A 162 0.61 -8.62 -3.20
C PRO A 162 1.59 -8.19 -2.10
N LEU A 163 2.89 -8.14 -2.40
CA LEU A 163 3.89 -7.70 -1.43
C LEU A 163 3.75 -6.21 -1.11
N ILE A 164 3.51 -5.39 -2.13
CA ILE A 164 3.27 -3.96 -1.97
C ILE A 164 2.05 -3.75 -1.08
N SER A 165 0.92 -4.40 -1.37
CA SER A 165 -0.30 -4.26 -0.57
C SER A 165 -0.04 -4.62 0.89
N THR A 166 0.60 -5.74 1.20
CA THR A 166 0.87 -6.15 2.58
C THR A 166 1.75 -5.16 3.34
N ILE A 167 2.81 -4.64 2.71
CA ILE A 167 3.69 -3.64 3.34
C ILE A 167 2.94 -2.32 3.52
N VAL A 168 2.22 -1.90 2.49
CA VAL A 168 1.44 -0.65 2.51
C VAL A 168 0.33 -0.70 3.55
N ASP A 169 -0.38 -1.82 3.70
CA ASP A 169 -1.43 -2.00 4.69
C ASP A 169 -0.88 -1.81 6.11
N THR A 170 0.24 -2.45 6.41
CA THR A 170 0.94 -2.31 7.69
C THR A 170 1.36 -0.86 7.95
N CYS A 171 2.00 -0.21 6.97
CA CYS A 171 2.43 1.18 7.09
C CYS A 171 1.25 2.15 7.22
N SER A 172 0.18 1.94 6.47
CA SER A 172 -1.03 2.76 6.52
C SER A 172 -1.69 2.72 7.88
N MET A 173 -1.77 1.54 8.49
CA MET A 173 -2.28 1.37 9.84
C MET A 173 -1.41 2.07 10.88
N LEU A 174 -0.10 1.91 10.82
CA LEU A 174 0.83 2.61 11.72
C LEU A 174 0.67 4.13 11.63
N ILE A 175 0.65 4.68 10.42
CA ILE A 175 0.43 6.11 10.20
C ILE A 175 -0.91 6.55 10.78
N TYR A 176 -1.96 5.79 10.50
CA TYR A 176 -3.30 6.11 10.96
C TYR A 176 -3.40 6.18 12.49
N PHE A 177 -2.87 5.16 13.19
CA PHE A 177 -2.91 5.14 14.65
C PHE A 177 -2.03 6.19 15.29
N GLN A 178 -0.85 6.45 14.74
CA GLN A 178 0.00 7.54 15.23
C GLN A 178 -0.70 8.90 15.11
N ILE A 179 -1.38 9.17 14.00
CA ILE A 179 -2.14 10.41 13.82
C ILE A 179 -3.37 10.43 14.73
N ALA A 180 -4.08 9.30 14.86
CA ALA A 180 -5.25 9.20 15.74
C ALA A 180 -4.90 9.48 17.21
N THR A 181 -3.81 8.90 17.72
CA THR A 181 -3.35 9.15 19.12
C THR A 181 -2.88 10.59 19.33
N LEU A 182 -2.38 11.26 18.30
CA LEU A 182 -2.02 12.69 18.39
C LEU A 182 -3.26 13.61 18.45
N ILE A 183 -4.32 13.28 17.72
CA ILE A 183 -5.53 14.12 17.62
C ILE A 183 -6.52 13.80 18.75
N PHE A 184 -6.53 12.54 19.21
CA PHE A 184 -7.37 12.05 20.30
C PHE A 184 -6.51 11.58 21.48
N PRO A 185 -6.09 12.50 22.37
CA PRO A 185 -5.20 12.16 23.50
C PRO A 185 -5.78 11.13 24.50
N GLN A 186 -7.07 10.85 24.40
CA GLN A 186 -7.73 9.81 25.23
C GLN A 186 -7.52 8.37 24.69
N LEU A 187 -6.87 8.18 23.57
CA LEU A 187 -6.48 6.87 23.02
C LEU A 187 -5.11 6.45 23.53
#